data_d37b2335c4a8108d2cc52e0be8f63797
#
_entry.id   d37b2335c4a8108d2cc52e0be8f63797
#
_cell.length_a   1.000
_cell.length_b   1.000
_cell.length_c   1.000
_cell.angle_alpha   90.00
_cell.angle_beta   90.00
_cell.angle_gamma   90.00
#
_symmetry.space_group_name_H-M   'P 1'
#
loop_
_entity.id
_entity.type
_entity.pdbx_description
1 polymer ?
#
loop_
_entity_poly.entity_id
_entity_poly.type
_entity_poly.pdbx_seq_one_letter_code
_entity_poly.pdbx_strand_id
1 'polypeptide(L)'
;RWRKWFAKKNNLSDEEVLGKRPNIVMSTCYQAAWEKLFKYMDIEPRLISPSSSSFKIEAEQVAAAVDEYTIGVVCIMGNHYGGQYDPVAEIDAVLNDINEKHNFQIGIHVDAASGGFIAPFQDDLPAWDFRLANVLSISASGHKYGGSVCGTGWVVWRKRKDLSEHVAISV
;
A
#
# COMPACT_ATOMS: atom_id res chain seq x y z
N ARG A 1 14.33 0.00 -3.38
CA ARG A 1 14.07 0.98 -4.46
C ARG A 1 14.09 2.41 -3.94
N TRP A 2 13.28 2.74 -2.96
CA TRP A 2 13.21 4.09 -2.39
C TRP A 2 14.60 4.62 -1.97
N ARG A 3 15.39 3.87 -1.20
CA ARG A 3 16.73 4.31 -0.78
C ARG A 3 17.63 4.71 -1.95
N LYS A 4 17.65 3.91 -3.03
CA LYS A 4 18.44 4.23 -4.23
C LYS A 4 17.92 5.49 -4.96
N TRP A 5 16.60 5.63 -5.06
CA TRP A 5 15.99 6.83 -5.64
C TRP A 5 16.27 8.05 -4.77
N PHE A 6 16.07 7.93 -3.45
CA PHE A 6 16.25 9.02 -2.48
C PHE A 6 17.71 9.48 -2.41
N ALA A 7 18.67 8.55 -2.38
CA ALA A 7 20.11 8.85 -2.43
C ALA A 7 20.46 9.63 -3.69
N LYS A 8 20.01 9.15 -4.85
CA LYS A 8 20.27 9.82 -6.13
C LYS A 8 19.64 11.22 -6.20
N LYS A 9 18.40 11.37 -5.75
CA LYS A 9 17.65 12.64 -5.75
C LYS A 9 18.34 13.69 -4.88
N ASN A 10 18.84 13.28 -3.72
CA ASN A 10 19.38 14.17 -2.69
C ASN A 10 20.92 14.19 -2.66
N ASN A 11 21.58 13.53 -3.62
CA ASN A 11 23.04 13.42 -3.70
C ASN A 11 23.70 12.91 -2.39
N LEU A 12 23.11 11.84 -1.83
CA LEU A 12 23.56 11.20 -0.59
C LEU A 12 24.36 9.94 -0.86
N SER A 13 25.30 9.61 0.02
CA SER A 13 25.98 8.32 0.05
C SER A 13 25.05 7.20 0.55
N ASP A 14 25.45 5.95 0.33
CA ASP A 14 24.71 4.78 0.83
C ASP A 14 24.62 4.77 2.36
N GLU A 15 25.66 5.25 3.07
CA GLU A 15 25.66 5.36 4.53
C GLU A 15 24.68 6.43 5.03
N GLU A 16 24.68 7.60 4.40
CA GLU A 16 23.75 8.68 4.77
C GLU A 16 22.30 8.30 4.57
N VAL A 17 21.99 7.54 3.50
CA VAL A 17 20.62 7.10 3.24
C VAL A 17 20.15 5.98 4.17
N LEU A 18 21.07 5.18 4.72
CA LEU A 18 20.73 4.15 5.71
C LEU A 18 20.17 4.74 7.00
N GLY A 19 20.64 5.94 7.38
CA GLY A 19 20.12 6.68 8.53
C GLY A 19 18.75 7.34 8.31
N LYS A 20 18.20 7.28 7.10
CA LYS A 20 16.88 7.84 6.79
C LYS A 20 15.79 6.78 6.95
N ARG A 21 14.75 7.13 7.68
CA ARG A 21 13.62 6.24 7.95
C ARG A 21 12.48 6.51 6.97
N PRO A 22 12.13 5.54 6.10
CA PRO A 22 10.98 5.70 5.21
C PRO A 22 9.67 5.56 5.97
N ASN A 23 8.58 6.06 5.38
CA ASN A 23 7.25 5.93 5.94
C ASN A 23 6.27 5.22 4.96
N ILE A 24 5.20 4.70 5.54
CA ILE A 24 4.02 4.18 4.83
C ILE A 24 2.79 4.89 5.35
N VAL A 25 1.95 5.34 4.44
CA VAL A 25 0.66 5.99 4.75
C VAL A 25 -0.47 4.97 4.67
N MET A 26 -1.30 4.89 5.70
CA MET A 26 -2.46 3.98 5.71
C MET A 26 -3.48 4.35 6.80
N SER A 27 -4.65 3.73 6.75
CA SER A 27 -5.68 3.85 7.78
C SER A 27 -5.23 3.29 9.13
N THR A 28 -5.75 3.85 10.24
CA THR A 28 -5.67 3.20 11.57
C THR A 28 -6.50 1.92 11.67
N CYS A 29 -7.38 1.65 10.69
CA CYS A 29 -8.17 0.43 10.61
C CYS A 29 -7.39 -0.77 10.06
N TYR A 30 -6.06 -0.75 10.14
CA TYR A 30 -5.21 -1.84 9.69
C TYR A 30 -5.26 -3.06 10.62
N GLN A 31 -4.87 -4.21 10.09
CA GLN A 31 -4.74 -5.44 10.85
C GLN A 31 -3.32 -5.54 11.48
N ALA A 32 -3.21 -6.13 12.66
CA ALA A 32 -1.99 -6.17 13.49
C ALA A 32 -0.74 -6.75 12.77
N ALA A 33 -0.90 -7.46 11.65
CA ALA A 33 0.25 -7.90 10.84
C ALA A 33 1.12 -6.72 10.35
N TRP A 34 0.52 -5.55 10.13
CA TRP A 34 1.23 -4.33 9.72
C TRP A 34 2.15 -3.79 10.82
N GLU A 35 1.80 -3.99 12.10
CA GLU A 35 2.69 -3.59 13.20
C GLU A 35 4.03 -4.33 13.15
N LYS A 36 4.02 -5.59 12.69
CA LYS A 36 5.26 -6.36 12.51
C LYS A 36 6.12 -5.75 11.42
N LEU A 37 5.52 -5.31 10.30
CA LEU A 37 6.26 -4.59 9.26
C LEU A 37 6.93 -3.35 9.83
N PHE A 38 6.20 -2.52 10.55
CA PHE A 38 6.73 -1.28 11.13
C PHE A 38 7.88 -1.55 12.09
N LYS A 39 7.71 -2.54 12.98
CA LYS A 39 8.70 -2.89 13.99
C LYS A 39 9.93 -3.58 13.42
N TYR A 40 9.77 -4.49 12.45
CA TYR A 40 10.87 -5.32 11.96
C TYR A 40 11.64 -4.67 10.81
N MET A 41 11.00 -3.80 10.04
CA MET A 41 11.61 -3.18 8.86
C MET A 41 12.03 -1.72 9.10
N ASP A 42 11.85 -1.21 10.32
CA ASP A 42 12.14 0.19 10.69
C ASP A 42 11.46 1.20 9.75
N ILE A 43 10.17 0.97 9.51
CA ILE A 43 9.32 1.82 8.70
C ILE A 43 8.43 2.63 9.63
N GLU A 44 8.35 3.93 9.40
CA GLU A 44 7.45 4.81 10.15
C GLU A 44 6.01 4.68 9.65
N PRO A 45 5.04 4.31 10.51
CA PRO A 45 3.64 4.36 10.13
C PRO A 45 3.12 5.80 10.15
N ARG A 46 2.56 6.26 9.04
CA ARG A 46 1.75 7.49 8.98
C ARG A 46 0.29 7.11 8.92
N LEU A 47 -0.34 7.14 10.07
CA LEU A 47 -1.68 6.62 10.26
C LEU A 47 -2.72 7.72 10.11
N ILE A 48 -3.69 7.49 9.23
CA ILE A 48 -4.86 8.35 9.02
C ILE A 48 -6.01 7.76 9.80
N SER A 49 -6.57 8.53 10.71
CA SER A 49 -7.77 8.15 11.43
C SER A 49 -9.00 8.39 10.55
N PRO A 50 -9.90 7.41 10.43
CA PRO A 50 -11.16 7.60 9.73
C PRO A 50 -12.07 8.56 10.50
N SER A 51 -13.13 9.02 9.83
CA SER A 51 -14.15 9.85 10.46
C SER A 51 -15.07 9.02 11.37
N SER A 52 -15.90 9.70 12.17
CA SER A 52 -16.90 9.04 13.02
C SER A 52 -18.01 8.32 12.23
N SER A 53 -18.16 8.63 10.94
CA SER A 53 -19.21 8.08 10.06
C SER A 53 -18.67 7.11 9.01
N SER A 54 -17.33 6.98 8.85
CA SER A 54 -16.73 6.14 7.81
C SER A 54 -15.40 5.57 8.29
N PHE A 55 -15.19 4.27 8.07
CA PHE A 55 -13.92 3.58 8.36
C PHE A 55 -12.96 3.60 7.16
N LYS A 56 -13.22 4.44 6.15
CA LYS A 56 -12.32 4.66 5.02
C LYS A 56 -11.42 5.87 5.27
N ILE A 57 -10.27 5.88 4.62
CA ILE A 57 -9.48 7.10 4.45
C ILE A 57 -9.95 7.86 3.21
N GLU A 58 -9.67 9.15 3.14
CA GLU A 58 -10.00 9.99 2.01
C GLU A 58 -8.73 10.38 1.22
N ALA A 59 -8.87 10.62 -0.08
CA ALA A 59 -7.73 10.93 -0.95
C ALA A 59 -6.99 12.21 -0.53
N GLU A 60 -7.70 13.21 -0.05
CA GLU A 60 -7.14 14.46 0.45
C GLU A 60 -6.30 14.25 1.72
N GLN A 61 -6.72 13.33 2.60
CA GLN A 61 -5.94 12.97 3.78
C GLN A 61 -4.63 12.28 3.39
N VAL A 62 -4.68 11.41 2.37
CA VAL A 62 -3.48 10.77 1.82
C VAL A 62 -2.55 11.81 1.21
N ALA A 63 -3.10 12.75 0.40
CA ALA A 63 -2.33 13.83 -0.19
C ALA A 63 -1.58 14.68 0.85
N ALA A 64 -2.21 14.96 1.97
CA ALA A 64 -1.61 15.73 3.07
C ALA A 64 -0.57 14.92 3.86
N ALA A 65 -0.63 13.59 3.83
CA ALA A 65 0.23 12.71 4.61
C ALA A 65 1.51 12.26 3.88
N VAL A 66 1.52 12.27 2.55
CA VAL A 66 2.66 11.79 1.76
C VAL A 66 3.75 12.84 1.62
N ASP A 67 5.00 12.37 1.60
CA ASP A 67 6.19 13.19 1.35
C ASP A 67 7.29 12.40 0.63
N GLU A 68 8.50 12.96 0.55
CA GLU A 68 9.64 12.30 -0.09
C GLU A 68 10.15 11.04 0.64
N TYR A 69 9.76 10.84 1.91
CA TYR A 69 10.07 9.64 2.69
C TYR A 69 9.03 8.54 2.50
N THR A 70 7.92 8.84 1.83
CA THR A 70 6.84 7.87 1.63
C THR A 70 7.23 6.83 0.58
N ILE A 71 7.29 5.56 0.99
CA ILE A 71 7.59 4.43 0.10
C ILE A 71 6.34 3.82 -0.52
N GLY A 72 5.18 4.09 0.04
CA GLY A 72 3.90 3.60 -0.46
C GLY A 72 2.72 4.03 0.39
N VAL A 73 1.56 3.89 -0.21
CA VAL A 73 0.26 4.02 0.43
C VAL A 73 -0.39 2.65 0.46
N VAL A 74 -1.00 2.29 1.59
CA VAL A 74 -1.78 1.06 1.71
C VAL A 74 -3.26 1.42 1.70
N CYS A 75 -3.99 0.87 0.74
CA CYS A 75 -5.44 0.95 0.66
C CYS A 75 -6.04 -0.39 1.09
N ILE A 76 -7.01 -0.36 2.00
CA ILE A 76 -7.63 -1.56 2.55
C ILE A 76 -8.94 -1.83 1.80
N MET A 77 -9.03 -3.00 1.17
CA MET A 77 -10.22 -3.49 0.51
C MET A 77 -10.96 -4.48 1.42
N GLY A 78 -11.90 -3.96 2.20
CA GLY A 78 -12.65 -4.72 3.19
C GLY A 78 -11.99 -4.68 4.57
N ASN A 79 -12.01 -3.50 5.23
CA ASN A 79 -11.52 -3.39 6.58
C ASN A 79 -12.36 -4.24 7.55
N HIS A 80 -11.75 -4.73 8.62
CA HIS A 80 -12.40 -5.68 9.53
C HIS A 80 -13.34 -5.01 10.57
N TYR A 81 -13.49 -3.68 10.51
CA TYR A 81 -14.45 -2.96 11.37
C TYR A 81 -15.83 -2.84 10.72
N GLY A 82 -15.89 -2.47 9.44
CA GLY A 82 -17.15 -2.26 8.73
C GLY A 82 -17.20 -2.86 7.33
N GLY A 83 -16.17 -3.60 6.91
CA GLY A 83 -16.08 -4.18 5.57
C GLY A 83 -15.94 -3.15 4.45
N GLN A 84 -15.72 -1.88 4.78
CA GLN A 84 -15.64 -0.80 3.81
C GLN A 84 -14.34 -0.87 3.00
N TYR A 85 -14.38 -0.31 1.80
CA TYR A 85 -13.28 -0.25 0.86
C TYR A 85 -12.72 1.18 0.81
N ASP A 86 -11.40 1.32 0.93
CA ASP A 86 -10.74 2.60 0.68
C ASP A 86 -10.90 3.00 -0.79
N PRO A 87 -10.97 4.31 -1.11
CA PRO A 87 -11.21 4.83 -2.45
C PRO A 87 -9.93 4.77 -3.31
N VAL A 88 -9.54 3.56 -3.73
CA VAL A 88 -8.25 3.31 -4.41
C VAL A 88 -8.09 4.14 -5.67
N ALA A 89 -9.16 4.30 -6.47
CA ALA A 89 -9.12 5.08 -7.71
C ALA A 89 -8.86 6.58 -7.46
N GLU A 90 -9.49 7.14 -6.43
CA GLU A 90 -9.31 8.55 -6.05
C GLU A 90 -7.90 8.78 -5.49
N ILE A 91 -7.41 7.84 -4.67
CA ILE A 91 -6.04 7.87 -4.14
C ILE A 91 -5.01 7.74 -5.28
N ASP A 92 -5.25 6.86 -6.26
CA ASP A 92 -4.37 6.72 -7.44
C ASP A 92 -4.29 8.02 -8.23
N ALA A 93 -5.43 8.70 -8.45
CA ALA A 93 -5.46 9.98 -9.17
C ALA A 93 -4.64 11.05 -8.46
N VAL A 94 -4.82 11.20 -7.15
CA VAL A 94 -4.05 12.17 -6.34
C VAL A 94 -2.56 11.83 -6.34
N LEU A 95 -2.19 10.56 -6.25
CA LEU A 95 -0.79 10.14 -6.29
C LEU A 95 -0.15 10.35 -7.66
N ASN A 96 -0.89 10.26 -8.77
CA ASN A 96 -0.38 10.61 -10.09
C ASN A 96 0.09 12.07 -10.11
N ASP A 97 -0.75 12.99 -9.65
CA ASP A 97 -0.43 14.43 -9.63
C ASP A 97 0.78 14.72 -8.71
N ILE A 98 0.81 14.11 -7.52
CA ILE A 98 1.90 14.29 -6.56
C ILE A 98 3.22 13.72 -7.09
N ASN A 99 3.19 12.51 -7.66
CA ASN A 99 4.36 11.85 -8.23
C ASN A 99 4.95 12.66 -9.39
N GLU A 100 4.09 13.18 -10.27
CA GLU A 100 4.52 14.03 -11.39
C GLU A 100 5.11 15.36 -10.89
N LYS A 101 4.37 16.07 -10.05
CA LYS A 101 4.77 17.40 -9.54
C LYS A 101 6.07 17.38 -8.75
N HIS A 102 6.28 16.36 -7.92
CA HIS A 102 7.42 16.29 -6.99
C HIS A 102 8.50 15.29 -7.42
N ASN A 103 8.32 14.63 -8.57
CA ASN A 103 9.18 13.55 -9.04
C ASN A 103 9.33 12.44 -7.96
N PHE A 104 8.22 12.07 -7.33
CA PHE A 104 8.17 10.96 -6.39
C PHE A 104 7.87 9.64 -7.12
N GLN A 105 8.00 8.51 -6.41
CA GLN A 105 7.70 7.17 -6.91
C GLN A 105 6.84 6.40 -5.88
N ILE A 106 5.81 7.07 -5.39
CA ILE A 106 4.91 6.51 -4.38
C ILE A 106 3.93 5.57 -5.09
N GLY A 107 3.94 4.29 -4.70
CA GLY A 107 3.00 3.31 -5.21
C GLY A 107 1.92 2.95 -4.19
N ILE A 108 0.93 2.20 -4.64
CA ILE A 108 -0.15 1.66 -3.80
C ILE A 108 0.05 0.16 -3.62
N HIS A 109 -0.02 -0.29 -2.38
CA HIS A 109 -0.31 -1.67 -2.04
C HIS A 109 -1.78 -1.78 -1.66
N VAL A 110 -2.52 -2.68 -2.28
CA VAL A 110 -3.91 -2.95 -1.92
C VAL A 110 -3.93 -4.14 -0.97
N ASP A 111 -4.25 -3.87 0.29
CA ASP A 111 -4.53 -4.93 1.27
C ASP A 111 -5.98 -5.39 1.07
N ALA A 112 -6.13 -6.35 0.18
CA ALA A 112 -7.40 -7.01 -0.11
C ALA A 112 -7.50 -8.36 0.63
N ALA A 113 -6.92 -8.45 1.82
CA ALA A 113 -6.95 -9.68 2.61
C ALA A 113 -8.36 -10.23 2.78
N SER A 114 -9.36 -9.36 2.97
CA SER A 114 -10.78 -9.72 3.01
C SER A 114 -11.44 -9.55 1.63
N GLY A 115 -11.31 -8.38 1.02
CA GLY A 115 -12.03 -8.02 -0.21
C GLY A 115 -11.55 -8.72 -1.48
N GLY A 116 -10.35 -9.29 -1.51
CA GLY A 116 -9.75 -9.86 -2.71
C GLY A 116 -10.52 -11.03 -3.33
N PHE A 117 -11.36 -11.72 -2.54
CA PHE A 117 -12.25 -12.78 -3.02
C PHE A 117 -13.73 -12.35 -3.12
N ILE A 118 -14.01 -11.05 -2.93
CA ILE A 118 -15.38 -10.50 -3.00
C ILE A 118 -15.44 -9.41 -4.06
N ALA A 119 -14.58 -8.41 -3.96
CA ALA A 119 -14.58 -7.25 -4.84
C ALA A 119 -14.51 -7.59 -6.35
N PRO A 120 -13.79 -8.63 -6.83
CA PRO A 120 -13.79 -9.00 -8.24
C PRO A 120 -15.16 -9.44 -8.80
N PHE A 121 -16.12 -9.74 -7.93
CA PHE A 121 -17.45 -10.20 -8.29
C PHE A 121 -18.54 -9.15 -8.05
N GLN A 122 -18.15 -7.91 -7.75
CA GLN A 122 -19.04 -6.77 -7.57
C GLN A 122 -18.96 -5.89 -8.82
N ASP A 123 -20.09 -5.73 -9.52
CA ASP A 123 -20.14 -5.09 -10.85
C ASP A 123 -19.96 -3.55 -10.77
N ASP A 124 -20.40 -2.92 -9.69
CA ASP A 124 -20.48 -1.45 -9.57
C ASP A 124 -19.30 -0.82 -8.81
N LEU A 125 -18.20 -1.56 -8.62
CA LEU A 125 -17.04 -1.01 -7.95
C LEU A 125 -16.15 -0.19 -8.89
N PRO A 126 -15.70 1.01 -8.46
CA PRO A 126 -14.60 1.71 -9.12
C PRO A 126 -13.36 0.81 -9.24
N ALA A 127 -12.47 1.14 -10.16
CA ALA A 127 -11.21 0.42 -10.29
C ALA A 127 -10.42 0.47 -8.95
N TRP A 128 -9.89 -0.67 -8.52
CA TRP A 128 -9.12 -0.80 -7.27
C TRP A 128 -7.87 -1.66 -7.46
N ASP A 129 -7.68 -2.20 -8.64
CA ASP A 129 -6.66 -3.19 -8.98
C ASP A 129 -5.61 -2.64 -9.96
N PHE A 130 -4.92 -3.52 -10.65
CA PHE A 130 -3.88 -3.18 -11.62
C PHE A 130 -4.36 -2.38 -12.85
N ARG A 131 -5.63 -2.05 -12.98
CA ARG A 131 -6.12 -1.06 -13.95
C ARG A 131 -5.65 0.35 -13.59
N LEU A 132 -5.33 0.60 -12.32
CA LEU A 132 -4.78 1.86 -11.82
C LEU A 132 -3.25 1.87 -11.88
N ALA A 133 -2.67 3.00 -12.29
CA ALA A 133 -1.26 3.09 -12.63
C ALA A 133 -0.31 2.84 -11.43
N ASN A 134 -0.65 3.38 -10.26
CA ASN A 134 0.19 3.30 -9.06
C ASN A 134 -0.04 2.03 -8.22
N VAL A 135 -1.04 1.19 -8.51
CA VAL A 135 -1.21 -0.09 -7.82
C VAL A 135 -0.10 -1.04 -8.25
N LEU A 136 0.84 -1.32 -7.35
CA LEU A 136 2.03 -2.14 -7.62
C LEU A 136 1.91 -3.56 -7.08
N SER A 137 1.11 -3.76 -6.02
CA SER A 137 0.89 -5.08 -5.43
C SER A 137 -0.47 -5.17 -4.75
N ILE A 138 -1.00 -6.38 -4.70
CA ILE A 138 -2.28 -6.70 -4.07
C ILE A 138 -2.07 -7.96 -3.23
N SER A 139 -2.50 -7.93 -1.96
CA SER A 139 -2.55 -9.11 -1.11
C SER A 139 -3.98 -9.62 -0.96
N ALA A 140 -4.17 -10.93 -0.90
CA ALA A 140 -5.46 -11.57 -0.64
C ALA A 140 -5.28 -12.78 0.27
N SER A 141 -6.13 -12.91 1.30
CA SER A 141 -6.09 -14.03 2.24
C SER A 141 -7.07 -15.13 1.79
N GLY A 142 -6.50 -16.27 1.37
CA GLY A 142 -7.32 -17.41 0.97
C GLY A 142 -8.09 -18.03 2.13
N HIS A 143 -7.56 -17.97 3.33
CA HIS A 143 -8.20 -18.51 4.55
C HIS A 143 -9.36 -17.67 5.08
N LYS A 144 -9.65 -16.53 4.44
CA LYS A 144 -10.85 -15.73 4.72
C LYS A 144 -11.95 -16.13 3.73
N TYR A 145 -12.34 -15.24 2.84
CA TYR A 145 -13.41 -15.49 1.89
C TYR A 145 -13.04 -16.47 0.73
N GLY A 146 -11.75 -16.78 0.58
CA GLY A 146 -11.31 -17.83 -0.34
C GLY A 146 -11.56 -19.26 0.15
N GLY A 147 -11.99 -19.45 1.41
CA GLY A 147 -12.40 -20.73 1.97
C GLY A 147 -11.28 -21.77 2.10
N SER A 148 -10.02 -21.38 2.02
CA SER A 148 -8.88 -22.29 2.16
C SER A 148 -8.42 -22.45 3.61
N VAL A 149 -7.47 -23.36 3.83
CA VAL A 149 -6.89 -23.60 5.16
C VAL A 149 -6.21 -22.36 5.71
N CYS A 150 -6.16 -22.26 7.05
CA CYS A 150 -5.56 -21.14 7.75
C CYS A 150 -4.08 -20.95 7.34
N GLY A 151 -3.69 -19.69 7.16
CA GLY A 151 -2.34 -19.29 6.75
C GLY A 151 -2.12 -19.21 5.24
N THR A 152 -3.10 -19.62 4.41
CA THR A 152 -3.00 -19.47 2.95
C THR A 152 -3.31 -18.04 2.52
N GLY A 153 -2.45 -17.49 1.67
CA GLY A 153 -2.64 -16.17 1.10
C GLY A 153 -1.73 -15.94 -0.11
N TRP A 154 -2.02 -14.88 -0.84
CA TRP A 154 -1.28 -14.49 -2.03
C TRP A 154 -0.88 -13.03 -1.96
N VAL A 155 0.28 -12.73 -2.56
CA VAL A 155 0.67 -11.39 -2.96
C VAL A 155 0.93 -11.42 -4.46
N VAL A 156 0.20 -10.59 -5.19
CA VAL A 156 0.35 -10.44 -6.64
C VAL A 156 1.05 -9.11 -6.90
N TRP A 157 2.07 -9.13 -7.75
CA TRP A 157 2.83 -7.95 -8.15
C TRP A 157 2.49 -7.56 -9.58
N ARG A 158 2.37 -6.26 -9.86
CA ARG A 158 2.12 -5.76 -11.22
C ARG A 158 3.15 -6.26 -12.22
N LYS A 159 4.42 -6.20 -11.85
CA LYS A 159 5.54 -6.60 -12.71
C LYS A 159 6.57 -7.35 -11.88
N ARG A 160 7.25 -8.33 -12.50
CA ARG A 160 8.35 -9.06 -11.84
C ARG A 160 9.40 -8.12 -11.23
N LYS A 161 9.72 -7.01 -11.91
CA LYS A 161 10.67 -6.02 -11.39
C LYS A 161 10.21 -5.28 -10.13
N ASP A 162 8.91 -5.36 -9.78
CA ASP A 162 8.38 -4.74 -8.57
C ASP A 162 8.68 -5.59 -7.33
N LEU A 163 8.86 -6.89 -7.51
CA LEU A 163 9.43 -7.78 -6.50
C LEU A 163 10.96 -7.67 -6.49
N SER A 164 11.55 -7.50 -5.32
CA SER A 164 13.02 -7.50 -5.18
C SER A 164 13.59 -8.87 -5.53
N GLU A 165 14.68 -8.90 -6.29
CA GLU A 165 15.40 -10.14 -6.62
C GLU A 165 15.90 -10.88 -5.37
N HIS A 166 16.17 -10.16 -4.28
CA HIS A 166 16.61 -10.74 -3.01
C HIS A 166 15.53 -11.54 -2.27
N VAL A 167 14.25 -11.34 -2.60
CA VAL A 167 13.12 -12.08 -2.00
C VAL A 167 12.42 -12.99 -3.02
N ALA A 168 12.81 -12.93 -4.29
CA ALA A 168 12.30 -13.83 -5.31
C ALA A 168 13.03 -15.17 -5.20
N ILE A 169 12.33 -16.19 -4.73
CA ILE A 169 12.81 -17.57 -4.71
C ILE A 169 12.25 -18.28 -5.93
N SER A 170 13.12 -18.77 -6.80
CA SER A 170 12.73 -19.68 -7.89
C SER A 170 12.81 -21.11 -7.38
N VAL A 171 11.71 -21.84 -7.49
CA VAL A 171 11.64 -23.27 -7.21
C VAL A 171 11.79 -24.03 -8.50
#